data_e889584aee3d98baf31b4937b480fa2d
#
_entry.id   e889584aee3d98baf31b4937b480fa2d
#
_cell.length_a   1.000
_cell.length_b   1.000
_cell.length_c   1.000
_cell.angle_alpha   90.00
_cell.angle_beta   90.00
_cell.angle_gamma   90.00
#
_symmetry.space_group_name_H-M   'P 1'
#
loop_
_entity.id
_entity.type
_entity.pdbx_description
1 polymer ?
#
loop_
_entity_poly.entity_id
_entity_poly.type
_entity_poly.pdbx_seq_one_letter_code
_entity_poly.pdbx_strand_id
1 'polypeptide(L)'
;KEYRRQRQMCIRDSSKDELLEVIKHERRVELAFEGLRLFDLYRWKELDKAVANIENERTMYGLAYEARKFNGERDYVWPLPTAELDTNKKLVQHDLWK
;
A
#
# COMPACT_ATOMS: atom_id res chain seq x y z
N LYS A 1 20.67 -20.87 11.26
CA LYS A 1 20.66 -21.84 10.14
C LYS A 1 19.31 -22.57 9.96
N GLU A 2 18.58 -22.89 11.03
CA GLU A 2 17.25 -23.53 10.93
C GLU A 2 16.18 -22.62 10.30
N TYR A 3 16.16 -21.35 10.67
CA TYR A 3 15.22 -20.37 10.12
C TYR A 3 15.34 -20.21 8.58
N ARG A 4 16.58 -20.24 8.06
CA ARG A 4 16.81 -20.25 6.61
C ARG A 4 16.33 -21.54 5.93
N ARG A 5 16.46 -22.68 6.59
CA ARG A 5 15.98 -23.98 6.07
C ARG A 5 14.46 -24.06 6.03
N GLN A 6 13.79 -23.59 7.08
CA GLN A 6 12.32 -23.51 7.10
C GLN A 6 11.77 -22.59 6.01
N ARG A 7 12.39 -21.41 5.80
CA ARG A 7 12.06 -20.51 4.70
C ARG A 7 12.18 -21.17 3.32
N GLN A 8 13.24 -21.92 3.08
CA GLN A 8 13.48 -22.62 1.83
C GLN A 8 12.51 -23.80 1.62
N MET A 9 12.09 -24.49 2.68
CA MET A 9 11.08 -25.55 2.60
C MET A 9 9.69 -24.98 2.26
N CYS A 10 9.26 -23.92 2.92
CA CYS A 10 7.97 -23.27 2.61
C CYS A 10 7.88 -22.77 1.16
N ILE A 11 8.97 -22.29 0.59
CA ILE A 11 9.01 -21.80 -0.79
C ILE A 11 8.88 -22.93 -1.83
N ARG A 12 9.39 -24.14 -1.53
CA ARG A 12 9.38 -25.25 -2.49
C ARG A 12 8.00 -25.90 -2.67
N ASP A 13 7.19 -25.90 -1.61
CA ASP A 13 5.92 -26.61 -1.58
C ASP A 13 4.69 -25.68 -1.70
N SER A 14 4.92 -24.36 -1.82
CA SER A 14 3.87 -23.37 -1.92
C SER A 14 3.31 -23.23 -3.33
N SER A 15 2.01 -23.04 -3.43
CA SER A 15 1.38 -22.62 -4.69
C SER A 15 1.92 -21.24 -5.13
N LYS A 16 1.70 -20.90 -6.40
CA LYS A 16 2.13 -19.60 -6.94
C LYS A 16 1.57 -18.42 -6.13
N ASP A 17 0.34 -18.50 -5.68
CA ASP A 17 -0.33 -17.43 -4.95
C ASP A 17 0.21 -17.30 -3.52
N GLU A 18 0.43 -18.42 -2.84
CA GLU A 18 1.07 -18.45 -1.52
C GLU A 18 2.50 -17.90 -1.59
N LEU A 19 3.25 -18.26 -2.62
CA LEU A 19 4.60 -17.74 -2.85
C LEU A 19 4.58 -16.21 -3.04
N LEU A 20 3.60 -15.69 -3.78
CA LEU A 20 3.45 -14.26 -3.98
C LEU A 20 3.19 -13.51 -2.66
N GLU A 21 2.33 -14.06 -1.80
CA GLU A 21 2.06 -13.47 -0.48
C GLU A 21 3.31 -13.49 0.42
N VAL A 22 4.09 -14.56 0.38
CA VAL A 22 5.37 -14.65 1.10
C VAL A 22 6.34 -13.57 0.58
N ILE A 23 6.46 -13.38 -0.73
CA ILE A 23 7.31 -12.35 -1.32
C ILE A 23 6.87 -10.94 -0.90
N LYS A 24 5.56 -10.66 -0.92
CA LYS A 24 5.01 -9.38 -0.47
C LYS A 24 5.30 -9.12 1.02
N HIS A 25 5.17 -10.16 1.85
CA HIS A 25 5.48 -10.09 3.27
C HIS A 25 6.96 -9.81 3.52
N GLU A 26 7.86 -10.59 2.90
CA GLU A 26 9.31 -10.39 3.01
C GLU A 26 9.71 -8.98 2.57
N ARG A 27 9.19 -8.53 1.43
CA ARG A 27 9.44 -7.17 0.95
C ARG A 27 8.99 -6.09 1.94
N ARG A 28 7.86 -6.30 2.61
CA ARG A 28 7.37 -5.40 3.66
C ARG A 28 8.32 -5.32 4.86
N VAL A 29 8.85 -6.45 5.27
CA VAL A 29 9.77 -6.55 6.42
C VAL A 29 11.14 -5.97 6.10
N GLU A 30 11.71 -6.36 4.97
CA GLU A 30 13.06 -5.94 4.56
C GLU A 30 13.15 -4.42 4.27
N LEU A 31 12.10 -3.85 3.68
CA LEU A 31 12.06 -2.42 3.31
C LEU A 31 11.28 -1.58 4.32
N ALA A 32 11.14 -2.06 5.57
CA ALA A 32 10.48 -1.30 6.62
C ALA A 32 11.20 0.04 6.85
N PHE A 33 10.42 1.11 6.99
CA PHE A 33 10.90 2.49 7.19
C PHE A 33 11.65 3.14 6.00
N GLU A 34 11.75 2.47 4.86
CA GLU A 34 12.38 3.04 3.65
C GLU A 34 11.39 3.86 2.77
N GLY A 35 10.14 3.99 3.17
CA GLY A 35 9.12 4.77 2.44
C GLY A 35 8.58 4.10 1.18
N LEU A 36 8.98 2.89 0.87
CA LEU A 36 8.61 2.19 -0.38
C LEU A 36 7.24 1.51 -0.32
N ARG A 37 6.69 1.28 0.87
CA ARG A 37 5.44 0.53 1.06
C ARG A 37 4.25 1.11 0.32
N LEU A 38 4.13 2.43 0.28
CA LEU A 38 3.02 3.10 -0.40
C LEU A 38 3.01 2.76 -1.90
N PHE A 39 4.18 2.84 -2.54
CA PHE A 39 4.30 2.52 -3.97
C PHE A 39 4.01 1.05 -4.28
N ASP A 40 4.36 0.14 -3.39
CA ASP A 40 4.03 -1.28 -3.52
C ASP A 40 2.51 -1.50 -3.44
N LEU A 41 1.82 -0.87 -2.49
CA LEU A 41 0.37 -0.95 -2.35
C LEU A 41 -0.37 -0.37 -3.57
N TYR A 42 0.16 0.71 -4.15
CA TYR A 42 -0.36 1.27 -5.40
C TYR A 42 -0.23 0.28 -6.57
N ARG A 43 0.94 -0.32 -6.75
CA ARG A 43 1.19 -1.30 -7.82
C ARG A 43 0.35 -2.56 -7.71
N TRP A 44 0.16 -3.04 -6.48
CA TRP A 44 -0.62 -4.27 -6.23
C TRP A 44 -2.11 -4.00 -6.14
N LYS A 45 -2.55 -2.74 -6.14
CA LYS A 45 -3.93 -2.33 -5.91
C LYS A 45 -4.50 -2.88 -4.60
N GLU A 46 -3.72 -2.80 -3.53
CA GLU A 46 -4.06 -3.29 -2.19
C GLU A 46 -4.13 -2.16 -1.16
N LEU A 47 -4.27 -0.91 -1.62
CA LEU A 47 -4.33 0.26 -0.73
C LEU A 47 -5.58 0.24 0.16
N ASP A 48 -6.71 -0.19 -0.40
CA ASP A 48 -7.99 -0.37 0.31
C ASP A 48 -7.84 -1.30 1.51
N LYS A 49 -7.22 -2.46 1.33
CA LYS A 49 -6.97 -3.44 2.40
C LYS A 49 -6.05 -2.88 3.48
N ALA A 50 -5.02 -2.13 3.08
CA ALA A 50 -4.09 -1.53 4.01
C ALA A 50 -4.76 -0.44 4.86
N VAL A 51 -5.63 0.38 4.26
CA VAL A 51 -6.38 1.43 4.98
C VAL A 51 -7.37 0.82 5.96
N ALA A 52 -8.13 -0.20 5.54
CA ALA A 52 -9.08 -0.91 6.41
C ALA A 52 -8.40 -1.55 7.63
N ASN A 53 -7.19 -2.07 7.47
CA ASN A 53 -6.42 -2.62 8.59
C ASN A 53 -6.03 -1.54 9.60
N ILE A 54 -5.67 -0.34 9.14
CA ILE A 54 -5.30 0.78 10.02
C ILE A 54 -6.50 1.27 10.85
N GLU A 55 -7.70 1.29 10.27
CA GLU A 55 -8.91 1.68 11.00
C GLU A 55 -9.23 0.76 12.18
N ASN A 56 -8.80 -0.49 12.11
CA ASN A 56 -8.98 -1.47 13.19
C ASN A 56 -7.84 -1.44 14.24
N GLU A 57 -6.75 -0.74 13.96
CA GLU A 57 -5.64 -0.62 14.89
C GLU A 57 -5.96 0.37 16.01
N ARG A 58 -5.53 0.03 17.22
CA ARG A 58 -5.65 0.90 18.39
C ARG A 58 -4.28 1.24 18.92
N THR A 59 -4.15 2.44 19.49
CA THR A 59 -2.96 2.79 20.23
C THR A 59 -2.82 1.90 21.48
N MET A 60 -1.64 1.88 22.10
CA MET A 60 -1.39 1.17 23.36
C MET A 60 -2.33 1.62 24.51
N TYR A 61 -2.98 2.78 24.39
CA TYR A 61 -3.96 3.30 25.33
C TYR A 61 -5.41 2.95 24.97
N GLY A 62 -5.63 2.12 23.96
CA GLY A 62 -6.97 1.71 23.52
C GLY A 62 -7.73 2.78 22.72
N LEU A 63 -7.09 3.89 22.39
CA LEU A 63 -7.66 4.94 21.55
C LEU A 63 -7.66 4.49 20.09
N ALA A 64 -8.71 4.86 19.33
CA ALA A 64 -8.74 4.64 17.88
C ALA A 64 -7.57 5.38 17.22
N TYR A 65 -6.88 4.70 16.32
CA TYR A 65 -5.88 5.35 15.48
C TYR A 65 -6.56 6.32 14.51
N GLU A 66 -5.79 7.09 13.77
CA GLU A 66 -6.32 8.05 12.82
C GLU A 66 -7.26 7.39 11.80
N ALA A 67 -8.50 7.89 11.68
CA ALA A 67 -9.45 7.41 10.68
C ALA A 67 -8.99 7.83 9.29
N ARG A 68 -8.63 6.86 8.47
CA ARG A 68 -8.26 7.06 7.06
C ARG A 68 -9.40 6.60 6.18
N LYS A 69 -9.75 7.42 5.19
CA LYS A 69 -10.78 7.09 4.21
C LYS A 69 -10.14 6.78 2.88
N PHE A 70 -10.57 5.71 2.25
CA PHE A 70 -10.19 5.33 0.91
C PHE A 70 -11.35 5.54 -0.06
N ASN A 71 -11.12 6.28 -1.13
CA ASN A 71 -12.14 6.65 -2.12
C ASN A 71 -11.97 5.88 -3.44
N GLY A 72 -11.95 4.55 -3.37
CA GLY A 72 -11.97 3.69 -4.55
C GLY A 72 -10.89 4.05 -5.59
N GLU A 73 -11.28 4.21 -6.84
CA GLU A 73 -10.34 4.47 -7.93
C GLU A 73 -9.66 5.83 -7.85
N ARG A 74 -10.29 6.82 -7.23
CA ARG A 74 -9.74 8.17 -7.12
C ARG A 74 -8.38 8.18 -6.42
N ASP A 75 -8.25 7.44 -5.35
CA ASP A 75 -7.05 7.47 -4.51
C ASP A 75 -5.87 6.70 -5.11
N TYR A 76 -6.08 6.01 -6.22
CA TYR A 76 -5.01 5.45 -7.05
C TYR A 76 -4.44 6.43 -8.08
N VAL A 77 -5.07 7.58 -8.26
CA VAL A 77 -4.64 8.61 -9.22
C VAL A 77 -4.30 9.88 -8.45
N TRP A 78 -3.13 10.43 -8.70
CA TRP A 78 -2.72 11.68 -8.07
C TRP A 78 -3.34 12.87 -8.79
N PRO A 79 -3.88 13.87 -8.05
CA PRO A 79 -4.37 15.08 -8.66
C PRO A 79 -3.21 15.92 -9.20
N LEU A 80 -3.47 16.69 -10.25
CA LEU A 80 -2.55 17.73 -10.67
C LEU A 80 -2.56 18.86 -9.62
N PRO A 81 -1.40 19.40 -9.23
CA PRO A 81 -1.34 20.52 -8.32
C PRO A 81 -2.11 21.74 -8.85
N THR A 82 -2.86 22.41 -8.00
CA THR A 82 -3.66 23.59 -8.39
C THR A 82 -2.80 24.71 -8.98
N ALA A 83 -1.59 24.92 -8.46
CA ALA A 83 -0.66 25.89 -9.01
C ALA A 83 -0.30 25.64 -10.47
N GLU A 84 -0.15 24.37 -10.88
CA GLU A 84 0.12 24.01 -12.27
C GLU A 84 -1.10 24.27 -13.17
N LEU A 85 -2.31 23.99 -12.67
CA LEU A 85 -3.55 24.24 -13.40
C LEU A 85 -3.78 25.76 -13.59
N ASP A 86 -3.40 26.55 -12.61
CA ASP A 86 -3.53 28.03 -12.68
C ASP A 86 -2.53 28.65 -13.65
N THR A 87 -1.34 28.11 -13.71
CA THR A 87 -0.27 28.58 -14.59
C THR A 87 -0.47 28.16 -16.04
N ASN A 88 -0.89 26.92 -16.28
CA ASN A 88 -1.07 26.37 -17.62
C ASN A 88 -2.55 26.06 -17.90
N LYS A 89 -3.24 27.00 -18.54
CA LYS A 89 -4.67 26.88 -18.89
C LYS A 89 -5.02 25.76 -19.87
N LYS A 90 -4.04 25.09 -20.45
CA LYS A 90 -4.25 23.90 -21.29
C LYS A 90 -4.29 22.60 -20.50
N LEU A 91 -3.87 22.61 -19.23
CA LEU A 91 -3.97 21.46 -18.36
C LEU A 91 -5.42 21.30 -17.86
N VAL A 92 -5.89 20.08 -17.89
CA VAL A 92 -7.22 19.71 -17.37
C VAL A 92 -7.03 18.70 -16.25
N GLN A 93 -7.67 18.96 -15.13
CA GLN A 93 -7.65 18.01 -13.99
C GLN A 93 -8.28 16.67 -14.38
N HIS A 94 -7.75 15.60 -13.81
CA HIS A 94 -8.31 14.26 -13.98
C HIS A 94 -9.77 14.23 -13.52
N ASP A 95 -10.64 13.51 -14.24
CA ASP A 95 -12.09 13.49 -13.98
C ASP A 95 -12.45 13.07 -12.56
N LEU A 96 -11.70 12.16 -11.95
CA LEU A 96 -11.91 11.72 -10.57
C LEU A 96 -11.60 12.81 -9.50
N TRP A 97 -10.96 13.91 -9.92
CA TRP A 97 -10.55 15.02 -9.05
C TRP A 97 -11.19 16.38 -9.41
N LYS A 98 -12.18 16.35 -10.28
CA LYS A 98 -12.98 17.53 -10.64
C LYS A 98 -14.04 17.87 -9.61
#